data_0d1210247a3c9b4717cc126188a443aa
#
_entry.id   0d1210247a3c9b4717cc126188a443aa
#
_cell.length_a   1.000
_cell.length_b   1.000
_cell.length_c   1.000
_cell.angle_alpha   90.00
_cell.angle_beta   90.00
_cell.angle_gamma   90.00
#
_symmetry.space_group_name_H-M   'P 1'
#
loop_
_entity.id
_entity.type
_entity.pdbx_description
1 polymer ?
#
loop_
_entity_poly.entity_id
_entity_poly.type
_entity_poly.pdbx_seq_one_letter_code
_entity_poly.pdbx_strand_id
1 'polypeptide(L)'
;MDAAVWFKRIKCLVLVCIFASIGNFNSTSKAGKPVTPLEAVPGLVLLLVCTLVGCIIYELINKVSPKNLPAIAYISFIAILITIPGVSPIADYAIEQIGKIGLLPLCTPILAYAGISIGKDVDTFKKQGFAIVVVAIFTFAGTFLGSTIIAQIILKMTGVI
;
A
#
# COMPACT_ATOMS: atom_id res chain seq x y z
N MET A 1 -7.21 -21.27 10.67
CA MET A 1 -6.31 -20.81 9.56
C MET A 1 -6.34 -21.88 8.49
N ASP A 2 -7.00 -21.63 7.38
CA ASP A 2 -7.03 -22.60 6.28
C ASP A 2 -5.75 -22.48 5.48
N ALA A 3 -4.93 -23.52 5.49
CA ALA A 3 -3.65 -23.57 4.80
C ALA A 3 -3.78 -23.23 3.28
N ALA A 4 -4.90 -23.63 2.68
CA ALA A 4 -5.21 -23.33 1.28
C ALA A 4 -5.39 -21.83 1.00
N VAL A 5 -5.99 -21.08 1.92
CA VAL A 5 -6.17 -19.63 1.82
C VAL A 5 -4.83 -18.91 1.95
N TRP A 6 -4.01 -19.35 2.92
CA TRP A 6 -2.67 -18.80 3.12
C TRP A 6 -1.76 -19.04 1.90
N PHE A 7 -1.80 -20.21 1.33
CA PHE A 7 -1.03 -20.54 0.14
C PHE A 7 -1.42 -19.68 -1.07
N LYS A 8 -2.72 -19.42 -1.24
CA LYS A 8 -3.20 -18.49 -2.27
C LYS A 8 -2.73 -17.06 -2.03
N ARG A 9 -2.78 -16.57 -0.77
CA ARG A 9 -2.30 -15.23 -0.40
C ARG A 9 -0.82 -15.06 -0.71
N ILE A 10 0.01 -16.02 -0.29
CA ILE A 10 1.47 -15.98 -0.53
C ILE A 10 1.76 -15.97 -2.03
N LYS A 11 1.12 -16.83 -2.81
CA LYS A 11 1.28 -16.84 -4.28
C LYS A 11 0.93 -15.49 -4.90
N CYS A 12 -0.19 -14.88 -4.53
CA CYS A 12 -0.58 -13.58 -5.02
C CYS A 12 0.42 -12.49 -4.63
N LEU A 13 0.90 -12.48 -3.38
CA LEU A 13 1.87 -11.50 -2.91
C LEU A 13 3.22 -11.62 -3.65
N VAL A 14 3.72 -12.84 -3.84
CA VAL A 14 4.95 -13.09 -4.60
C VAL A 14 4.80 -12.63 -6.04
N LEU A 15 3.67 -12.92 -6.67
CA LEU A 15 3.39 -12.50 -8.04
C LEU A 15 3.34 -10.97 -8.15
N VAL A 16 2.69 -10.29 -7.20
CA VAL A 16 2.67 -8.83 -7.11
C VAL A 16 4.08 -8.26 -6.94
N CYS A 17 4.94 -8.87 -6.11
CA CYS A 17 6.33 -8.45 -5.93
C CYS A 17 7.13 -8.57 -7.23
N ILE A 18 6.95 -9.63 -8.01
CA ILE A 18 7.62 -9.82 -9.31
C ILE A 18 7.21 -8.70 -10.28
N PHE A 19 5.91 -8.45 -10.44
CA PHE A 19 5.44 -7.39 -11.31
C PHE A 19 5.84 -5.99 -10.83
N ALA A 20 5.82 -5.75 -9.52
CA ALA A 20 6.26 -4.49 -8.94
C ALA A 20 7.77 -4.25 -9.18
N SER A 21 8.60 -5.30 -9.09
CA SER A 21 10.03 -5.21 -9.39
C SER A 21 10.29 -4.79 -10.84
N ILE A 22 9.62 -5.42 -11.80
CA ILE A 22 9.72 -5.08 -13.22
C ILE A 22 9.19 -3.66 -13.49
N GLY A 23 8.05 -3.32 -12.89
CA GLY A 23 7.46 -1.98 -13.00
C GLY A 23 8.35 -0.90 -12.40
N ASN A 24 9.03 -1.20 -11.28
CA ASN A 24 9.97 -0.29 -10.64
C ASN A 24 11.18 0.00 -11.53
N PHE A 25 11.74 -1.02 -12.14
CA PHE A 25 12.84 -0.84 -13.09
C PHE A 25 12.45 0.06 -14.26
N ASN A 26 11.28 -0.14 -14.85
CA ASN A 26 10.80 0.69 -15.96
C ASN A 26 10.52 2.13 -15.54
N SER A 27 9.95 2.32 -14.34
CA SER A 27 9.64 3.65 -13.79
C SER A 27 10.91 4.42 -13.43
N THR A 28 11.86 3.80 -12.75
CA THR A 28 13.12 4.41 -12.32
C THR A 28 14.07 4.65 -13.49
N SER A 29 14.06 3.79 -14.51
CA SER A 29 14.81 3.97 -15.75
C SER A 29 14.36 5.24 -16.50
N LYS A 30 13.04 5.50 -16.56
CA LYS A 30 12.51 6.73 -17.14
C LYS A 30 12.84 7.99 -16.32
N ALA A 31 13.04 7.83 -15.02
CA ALA A 31 13.44 8.93 -14.12
C ALA A 31 14.95 9.20 -14.11
N GLY A 32 15.73 8.49 -14.93
CA GLY A 32 17.18 8.69 -15.05
C GLY A 32 18.02 8.07 -13.92
N LYS A 33 17.40 7.30 -13.02
CA LYS A 33 18.08 6.57 -11.94
C LYS A 33 17.56 5.12 -11.93
N PRO A 34 18.03 4.27 -12.86
CA PRO A 34 17.53 2.90 -12.96
C PRO A 34 17.89 2.10 -11.69
N VAL A 35 16.88 1.59 -11.02
CA VAL A 35 17.03 0.61 -9.94
C VAL A 35 16.79 -0.76 -10.55
N THR A 36 17.81 -1.61 -10.52
CA THR A 36 17.70 -2.96 -11.09
C THR A 36 16.68 -3.80 -10.32
N PRO A 37 16.03 -4.78 -10.98
CA PRO A 37 15.08 -5.66 -10.28
C PRO A 37 15.69 -6.35 -9.06
N LEU A 38 16.98 -6.70 -9.10
CA LEU A 38 17.71 -7.34 -8.00
C LEU A 38 17.92 -6.37 -6.82
N GLU A 39 18.18 -5.09 -7.08
CA GLU A 39 18.31 -4.06 -6.05
C GLU A 39 16.97 -3.72 -5.36
N ALA A 40 15.84 -3.93 -6.05
CA ALA A 40 14.52 -3.75 -5.48
C ALA A 40 14.07 -4.94 -4.61
N VAL A 41 14.66 -6.14 -4.79
CA VAL A 41 14.26 -7.35 -4.06
C VAL A 41 14.30 -7.18 -2.54
N PRO A 42 15.35 -6.64 -1.90
CA PRO A 42 15.39 -6.53 -0.45
C PRO A 42 14.22 -5.68 0.10
N GLY A 43 13.93 -4.56 -0.53
CA GLY A 43 12.79 -3.70 -0.14
C GLY A 43 11.44 -4.38 -0.34
N LEU A 44 11.24 -5.10 -1.46
CA LEU A 44 10.02 -5.86 -1.71
C LEU A 44 9.84 -7.02 -0.73
N VAL A 45 10.92 -7.71 -0.37
CA VAL A 45 10.89 -8.78 0.65
C VAL A 45 10.52 -8.21 2.02
N LEU A 46 11.06 -7.06 2.40
CA LEU A 46 10.68 -6.37 3.64
C LEU A 46 9.17 -6.04 3.65
N LEU A 47 8.65 -5.45 2.57
CA LEU A 47 7.21 -5.15 2.45
C LEU A 47 6.36 -6.43 2.51
N LEU A 48 6.81 -7.51 1.87
CA LEU A 48 6.13 -8.80 1.90
C LEU A 48 6.11 -9.38 3.32
N VAL A 49 7.22 -9.35 4.03
CA VAL A 49 7.32 -9.82 5.43
C VAL A 49 6.42 -9.00 6.33
N CYS A 50 6.46 -7.67 6.24
CA CYS A 50 5.57 -6.78 7.00
C CYS A 50 4.08 -7.11 6.75
N THR A 51 3.73 -7.36 5.47
CA THR A 51 2.36 -7.72 5.10
C THR A 51 1.94 -9.07 5.69
N LEU A 52 2.80 -10.09 5.61
CA LEU A 52 2.51 -11.42 6.16
C LEU A 52 2.38 -11.38 7.68
N VAL A 53 3.31 -10.72 8.37
CA VAL A 53 3.26 -10.57 9.83
C VAL A 53 1.99 -9.82 10.25
N GLY A 54 1.63 -8.73 9.55
CA GLY A 54 0.40 -8.01 9.80
C GLY A 54 -0.86 -8.83 9.60
N CYS A 55 -0.88 -9.67 8.56
CA CYS A 55 -1.99 -10.61 8.34
C CYS A 55 -2.09 -11.68 9.43
N ILE A 56 -0.95 -12.20 9.92
CA ILE A 56 -0.94 -13.18 11.02
C ILE A 56 -1.48 -12.54 12.29
N ILE A 57 -1.02 -11.35 12.65
CA ILE A 57 -1.48 -10.64 13.85
C ILE A 57 -2.97 -10.30 13.73
N TYR A 58 -3.43 -9.86 12.57
CA TYR A 58 -4.85 -9.65 12.32
C TYR A 58 -5.68 -10.93 12.58
N GLU A 59 -5.26 -12.07 12.04
CA GLU A 59 -5.99 -13.34 12.26
C GLU A 59 -5.97 -13.78 13.72
N LEU A 60 -4.86 -13.56 14.43
CA LEU A 60 -4.75 -13.90 15.86
C LEU A 60 -5.68 -13.02 16.70
N ILE A 61 -5.65 -11.71 16.49
CA ILE A 61 -6.47 -10.76 17.25
C ILE A 61 -7.95 -10.95 16.94
N ASN A 62 -8.30 -11.19 15.67
CA ASN A 62 -9.69 -11.40 15.28
C ASN A 62 -10.31 -12.67 15.84
N LYS A 63 -9.49 -13.67 16.24
CA LYS A 63 -9.95 -14.85 16.96
C LYS A 63 -10.27 -14.57 18.43
N VAL A 64 -9.54 -13.62 19.05
CA VAL A 64 -9.67 -13.32 20.48
C VAL A 64 -10.70 -12.20 20.72
N SER A 65 -10.75 -11.21 19.84
CA SER A 65 -11.66 -10.06 19.94
C SER A 65 -12.20 -9.72 18.56
N PRO A 66 -13.49 -10.02 18.28
CA PRO A 66 -14.09 -9.75 16.96
C PRO A 66 -14.42 -8.27 16.77
N LYS A 67 -13.48 -7.38 17.10
CA LYS A 67 -13.55 -5.96 16.72
C LYS A 67 -13.12 -5.85 15.27
N ASN A 68 -14.01 -5.39 14.42
CA ASN A 68 -13.85 -5.30 12.96
C ASN A 68 -12.85 -4.21 12.52
N LEU A 69 -11.62 -4.27 13.01
CA LEU A 69 -10.55 -3.45 12.46
C LEU A 69 -10.03 -4.11 11.17
N PRO A 70 -9.86 -3.35 10.09
CA PRO A 70 -9.36 -3.91 8.84
C PRO A 70 -7.91 -4.38 8.99
N ALA A 71 -7.54 -5.46 8.27
CA ALA A 71 -6.19 -6.01 8.29
C ALA A 71 -5.10 -4.98 7.96
N ILE A 72 -5.45 -4.01 7.12
CA ILE A 72 -4.57 -2.89 6.72
C ILE A 72 -4.06 -2.09 7.93
N ALA A 73 -4.86 -1.89 8.98
CA ALA A 73 -4.46 -1.15 10.17
C ALA A 73 -3.29 -1.85 10.89
N TYR A 74 -3.34 -3.18 11.02
CA TYR A 74 -2.27 -3.96 11.64
C TYR A 74 -1.00 -3.97 10.80
N ILE A 75 -1.14 -4.11 9.47
CA ILE A 75 -0.01 -4.07 8.53
C ILE A 75 0.69 -2.71 8.60
N SER A 76 -0.07 -1.63 8.57
CA SER A 76 0.47 -0.27 8.68
C SER A 76 1.16 -0.02 10.01
N PHE A 77 0.58 -0.49 11.11
CA PHE A 77 1.19 -0.34 12.44
C PHE A 77 2.54 -1.05 12.53
N ILE A 78 2.65 -2.27 11.99
CA ILE A 78 3.90 -3.01 11.96
C ILE A 78 4.93 -2.31 11.08
N ALA A 79 4.52 -1.86 9.90
CA ALA A 79 5.41 -1.13 8.99
C ALA A 79 5.96 0.14 9.65
N ILE A 80 5.12 0.90 10.38
CA ILE A 80 5.54 2.07 11.13
C ILE A 80 6.55 1.68 12.22
N LEU A 81 6.27 0.65 13.03
CA LEU A 81 7.18 0.21 14.09
C LEU A 81 8.57 -0.19 13.56
N ILE A 82 8.62 -0.83 12.39
CA ILE A 82 9.88 -1.25 11.77
C ILE A 82 10.66 -0.05 11.20
N THR A 83 9.97 1.00 10.76
CA THR A 83 10.60 2.16 10.10
C THR A 83 10.90 3.33 11.04
N ILE A 84 10.49 3.28 12.32
CA ILE A 84 10.83 4.36 13.28
C ILE A 84 12.30 4.25 13.68
N PRO A 85 13.12 5.27 13.40
CA PRO A 85 14.50 5.33 13.88
C PRO A 85 14.55 5.31 15.41
N GLY A 86 15.43 4.49 15.98
CA GLY A 86 15.60 4.38 17.44
C GLY A 86 14.69 3.33 18.11
N VAL A 87 13.64 2.86 17.46
CA VAL A 87 12.77 1.76 17.97
C VAL A 87 13.22 0.41 17.37
N SER A 88 13.52 0.39 16.09
CA SER A 88 13.98 -0.81 15.41
C SER A 88 15.45 -0.69 15.01
N PRO A 89 16.30 -1.69 15.32
CA PRO A 89 17.71 -1.70 14.89
C PRO A 89 17.88 -1.81 13.38
N ILE A 90 16.84 -2.17 12.66
CA ILE A 90 16.83 -2.32 11.20
C ILE A 90 16.13 -1.15 10.48
N ALA A 91 15.73 -0.09 11.21
CA ALA A 91 14.96 1.01 10.66
C ALA A 91 15.67 1.70 9.49
N ASP A 92 16.95 2.04 9.67
CA ASP A 92 17.74 2.74 8.65
C ASP A 92 17.89 1.87 7.38
N TYR A 93 18.16 0.59 7.57
CA TYR A 93 18.22 -0.37 6.45
C TYR A 93 16.87 -0.50 5.76
N ALA A 94 15.78 -0.60 6.52
CA ALA A 94 14.43 -0.72 5.96
C ALA A 94 14.06 0.54 5.15
N ILE A 95 14.32 1.72 5.68
CA ILE A 95 14.06 2.99 4.99
C ILE A 95 14.87 3.09 3.70
N GLU A 96 16.16 2.73 3.73
CA GLU A 96 17.01 2.75 2.54
C GLU A 96 16.50 1.80 1.45
N GLN A 97 16.18 0.55 1.81
CA GLN A 97 15.75 -0.45 0.83
C GLN A 97 14.35 -0.18 0.30
N ILE A 98 13.41 0.26 1.14
CA ILE A 98 12.05 0.61 0.72
C ILE A 98 12.08 1.89 -0.12
N GLY A 99 12.96 2.84 0.18
CA GLY A 99 13.16 4.06 -0.58
C GLY A 99 13.59 3.86 -2.04
N LYS A 100 14.16 2.70 -2.37
CA LYS A 100 14.49 2.30 -3.76
C LYS A 100 13.26 1.91 -4.58
N ILE A 101 12.10 1.72 -3.93
CA ILE A 101 10.87 1.29 -4.57
C ILE A 101 9.96 2.50 -4.78
N GLY A 102 9.64 2.80 -6.03
CA GLY A 102 8.71 3.86 -6.36
C GLY A 102 7.27 3.52 -5.95
N LEU A 103 6.50 4.53 -5.57
CA LEU A 103 5.08 4.36 -5.22
C LEU A 103 4.24 3.91 -6.43
N LEU A 104 4.50 4.46 -7.61
CA LEU A 104 3.72 4.19 -8.83
C LEU A 104 3.70 2.70 -9.22
N PRO A 105 4.84 1.97 -9.24
CA PRO A 105 4.85 0.53 -9.49
C PRO A 105 4.01 -0.28 -8.51
N LEU A 106 3.96 0.14 -7.23
CA LEU A 106 3.14 -0.52 -6.20
C LEU A 106 1.64 -0.23 -6.37
N CYS A 107 1.28 0.95 -6.89
CA CYS A 107 -0.12 1.29 -7.16
C CYS A 107 -0.71 0.52 -8.35
N THR A 108 0.10 0.05 -9.29
CA THR A 108 -0.37 -0.67 -10.50
C THR A 108 -1.19 -1.91 -10.18
N PRO A 109 -0.77 -2.84 -9.29
CA PRO A 109 -1.59 -3.99 -8.90
C PRO A 109 -2.89 -3.60 -8.21
N ILE A 110 -2.88 -2.51 -7.43
CA ILE A 110 -4.08 -1.99 -6.74
C ILE A 110 -5.09 -1.50 -7.77
N LEU A 111 -4.65 -0.75 -8.77
CA LEU A 111 -5.51 -0.26 -9.86
C LEU A 111 -6.05 -1.41 -10.71
N ALA A 112 -5.24 -2.43 -10.99
CA ALA A 112 -5.69 -3.62 -11.71
C ALA A 112 -6.78 -4.37 -10.93
N TYR A 113 -6.60 -4.54 -9.61
CA TYR A 113 -7.62 -5.16 -8.76
C TYR A 113 -8.90 -4.32 -8.71
N ALA A 114 -8.79 -3.00 -8.57
CA ALA A 114 -9.93 -2.10 -8.60
C ALA A 114 -10.69 -2.21 -9.94
N GLY A 115 -9.97 -2.23 -11.07
CA GLY A 115 -10.55 -2.41 -12.38
C GLY A 115 -11.31 -3.73 -12.55
N ILE A 116 -10.75 -4.83 -12.05
CA ILE A 116 -11.41 -6.15 -12.07
C ILE A 116 -12.66 -6.15 -11.17
N SER A 117 -12.59 -5.52 -10.01
CA SER A 117 -13.73 -5.41 -9.08
C SER A 117 -14.87 -4.60 -9.69
N ILE A 118 -14.57 -3.46 -10.29
CA ILE A 118 -15.55 -2.63 -11.01
C ILE A 118 -16.14 -3.42 -12.19
N GLY A 119 -15.30 -4.17 -12.91
CA GLY A 119 -15.75 -5.00 -14.04
C GLY A 119 -16.78 -6.08 -13.67
N LYS A 120 -16.76 -6.58 -12.44
CA LYS A 120 -17.75 -7.53 -11.93
C LYS A 120 -19.11 -6.87 -11.61
N ASP A 121 -19.09 -5.60 -11.27
CA ASP A 121 -20.27 -4.85 -10.80
C ASP A 121 -20.74 -3.78 -11.81
N VAL A 122 -20.40 -3.95 -13.10
CA VAL A 122 -20.72 -2.97 -14.16
C VAL A 122 -22.22 -2.64 -14.21
N ASP A 123 -23.10 -3.59 -13.97
CA ASP A 123 -24.55 -3.34 -13.98
C ASP A 123 -25.00 -2.45 -12.83
N THR A 124 -24.40 -2.60 -11.65
CA THR A 124 -24.60 -1.70 -10.50
C THR A 124 -24.05 -0.31 -10.81
N PHE A 125 -22.89 -0.26 -11.45
CA PHE A 125 -22.25 0.98 -11.89
C PHE A 125 -23.13 1.76 -12.90
N LYS A 126 -23.70 1.04 -13.89
CA LYS A 126 -24.61 1.62 -14.88
C LYS A 126 -25.88 2.17 -14.25
N LYS A 127 -26.42 1.49 -13.23
CA LYS A 127 -27.61 1.95 -12.49
C LYS A 127 -27.37 3.24 -11.71
N GLN A 128 -26.19 3.44 -11.18
CA GLN A 128 -25.82 4.66 -10.45
C GLN A 128 -25.51 5.85 -11.38
N GLY A 129 -25.17 5.57 -12.65
CA GLY A 129 -25.05 6.55 -13.72
C GLY A 129 -24.18 7.78 -13.37
N PHE A 130 -24.68 8.96 -13.67
CA PHE A 130 -23.96 10.22 -13.47
C PHE A 130 -23.64 10.53 -12.00
N ALA A 131 -24.38 9.98 -11.05
CA ALA A 131 -24.14 10.19 -9.63
C ALA A 131 -22.73 9.76 -9.18
N ILE A 132 -22.19 8.65 -9.77
CA ILE A 132 -20.82 8.21 -9.49
C ILE A 132 -19.77 9.25 -9.90
N VAL A 133 -19.98 9.89 -11.06
CA VAL A 133 -19.04 10.90 -11.57
C VAL A 133 -19.02 12.10 -10.63
N VAL A 134 -20.19 12.55 -10.19
CA VAL A 134 -20.31 13.66 -9.24
C VAL A 134 -19.61 13.32 -7.91
N VAL A 135 -19.89 12.13 -7.35
CA VAL A 135 -19.26 11.66 -6.11
C VAL A 135 -17.74 11.56 -6.27
N ALA A 136 -17.24 11.04 -7.40
CA ALA A 136 -15.82 10.94 -7.67
C ALA A 136 -15.12 12.30 -7.69
N ILE A 137 -15.73 13.31 -8.35
CA ILE A 137 -15.19 14.67 -8.39
C ILE A 137 -15.15 15.29 -6.99
N PHE A 138 -16.25 15.18 -6.22
CA PHE A 138 -16.31 15.71 -4.85
C PHE A 138 -15.33 14.99 -3.91
N THR A 139 -15.19 13.68 -4.05
CA THR A 139 -14.23 12.89 -3.26
C THR A 139 -12.79 13.29 -3.59
N PHE A 140 -12.47 13.44 -4.87
CA PHE A 140 -11.14 13.88 -5.31
C PHE A 140 -10.82 15.29 -4.79
N ALA A 141 -11.73 16.25 -5.02
CA ALA A 141 -11.56 17.61 -4.56
C ALA A 141 -11.47 17.70 -3.02
N GLY A 142 -12.35 16.99 -2.31
CA GLY A 142 -12.37 16.96 -0.84
C GLY A 142 -11.09 16.34 -0.26
N THR A 143 -10.61 15.24 -0.82
CA THR A 143 -9.37 14.61 -0.38
C THR A 143 -8.16 15.51 -0.61
N PHE A 144 -8.06 16.12 -1.79
CA PHE A 144 -6.97 17.01 -2.14
C PHE A 144 -6.96 18.29 -1.29
N LEU A 145 -8.09 18.99 -1.24
CA LEU A 145 -8.22 20.23 -0.46
C LEU A 145 -8.09 19.96 1.04
N GLY A 146 -8.74 18.90 1.55
CA GLY A 146 -8.68 18.53 2.95
C GLY A 146 -7.25 18.20 3.40
N SER A 147 -6.53 17.40 2.65
CA SER A 147 -5.14 17.07 2.98
C SER A 147 -4.23 18.29 2.92
N THR A 148 -4.42 19.17 1.93
CA THR A 148 -3.62 20.38 1.78
C THR A 148 -3.86 21.35 2.93
N ILE A 149 -5.11 21.56 3.35
CA ILE A 149 -5.45 22.45 4.47
C ILE A 149 -4.83 21.92 5.77
N ILE A 150 -4.97 20.61 6.05
CA ILE A 150 -4.39 19.98 7.24
C ILE A 150 -2.87 20.11 7.23
N ALA A 151 -2.23 19.79 6.10
CA ALA A 151 -0.79 19.91 5.95
C ALA A 151 -0.31 21.34 6.19
N GLN A 152 -1.01 22.33 5.63
CA GLN A 152 -0.66 23.74 5.80
C GLN A 152 -0.79 24.23 7.25
N ILE A 153 -1.85 23.80 7.95
CA ILE A 153 -2.01 24.12 9.38
C ILE A 153 -0.86 23.53 10.19
N ILE A 154 -0.52 22.26 9.98
CA ILE A 154 0.55 21.58 10.71
C ILE A 154 1.90 22.22 10.42
N LEU A 155 2.22 22.47 9.15
CA LEU A 155 3.49 23.09 8.75
C LEU A 155 3.65 24.51 9.31
N LYS A 156 2.56 25.29 9.38
CA LYS A 156 2.55 26.61 10.01
C LYS A 156 2.71 26.54 11.52
N MET A 157 2.11 25.54 12.17
CA MET A 157 2.25 25.33 13.63
C MET A 157 3.65 24.84 14.01
N THR A 158 4.31 24.07 13.14
CA THR A 158 5.67 23.56 13.35
C THR A 158 6.77 24.54 12.93
N GLY A 159 6.39 25.70 12.39
CA GLY A 159 7.36 26.75 11.99
C GLY A 159 8.21 26.39 10.78
N VAL A 160 7.77 25.45 9.95
CA VAL A 160 8.48 25.03 8.71
C VAL A 160 8.18 25.99 7.55
N ILE A 161 7.00 26.66 7.61
CA ILE A 161 6.57 27.69 6.65
C ILE A 161 6.03 28.89 7.42
#